data_cfa5b6bc13905ddfa0bd6b4054fe48bb
#
_entry.id   cfa5b6bc13905ddfa0bd6b4054fe48bb
#
_cell.length_a   1.000
_cell.length_b   1.000
_cell.length_c   1.000
_cell.angle_alpha   90.00
_cell.angle_beta   90.00
_cell.angle_gamma   90.00
#
_symmetry.space_group_name_H-M   'P 1'
#
loop_
_entity.id
_entity.type
_entity.pdbx_description
1 polymer ?
#
loop_
_entity_poly.entity_id
_entity_poly.type
_entity_poly.pdbx_seq_one_letter_code
_entity_poly.pdbx_strand_id
1 'polypeptide(L)'
;MTALRVIAIDDEPLALRRLEWCLEDLPGIALVGKTGDPQHGLDMIRTLSPDVVLLDVEMPELTGFELIESLGAIAEIALPEIVFVTAFDHFAVKAFGISAVDYLLKPVERSRLHEALERARVRRELRDAQARVQELREIIDSLRAERRGGGSQKKYESELWIREGDARVRVPVQMIERLEADGDYVRLHVGQRMRLMRARLGDLADRLDPAQFVRIHRSEIVRHDLIAAIRRHDSGRTFAVLAGGREVPVSRRYVARIAETLRFRKQGA
;
A
#
# COMPACT_ATOMS: atom_id res chain seq x y z
N MET A 1 -11.50 -16.30 16.33
CA MET A 1 -10.92 -15.83 15.06
C MET A 1 -12.03 -15.13 14.29
N THR A 2 -11.81 -13.94 13.79
CA THR A 2 -12.78 -13.24 12.94
C THR A 2 -12.91 -13.94 11.59
N ALA A 3 -14.12 -14.07 11.07
CA ALA A 3 -14.35 -14.68 9.76
C ALA A 3 -13.65 -13.87 8.65
N LEU A 4 -13.05 -14.56 7.69
CA LEU A 4 -12.45 -13.97 6.51
C LEU A 4 -13.58 -13.42 5.62
N ARG A 5 -13.56 -12.11 5.39
CA ARG A 5 -14.61 -11.40 4.64
C ARG A 5 -14.30 -11.44 3.15
N VAL A 6 -15.16 -12.08 2.39
CA VAL A 6 -14.98 -12.32 0.96
C VAL A 6 -16.05 -11.57 0.18
N ILE A 7 -15.68 -10.95 -0.94
CA ILE A 7 -16.62 -10.53 -1.99
C ILE A 7 -16.34 -11.27 -3.29
N ALA A 8 -17.37 -11.41 -4.11
CA ALA A 8 -17.27 -12.02 -5.45
C ALA A 8 -17.71 -11.01 -6.51
N ILE A 9 -16.91 -10.85 -7.57
CA ILE A 9 -17.18 -9.96 -8.70
C ILE A 9 -17.03 -10.78 -9.99
N ASP A 10 -18.15 -10.99 -10.71
CA ASP A 10 -18.21 -11.86 -11.88
C ASP A 10 -19.50 -11.53 -12.63
N ASP A 11 -19.42 -11.18 -13.90
CA ASP A 11 -20.59 -10.79 -14.71
C ASP A 11 -21.53 -11.97 -15.02
N GLU A 12 -21.08 -13.20 -14.81
CA GLU A 12 -21.90 -14.40 -14.97
C GLU A 12 -22.71 -14.74 -13.70
N PRO A 13 -24.05 -14.62 -13.70
CA PRO A 13 -24.86 -14.93 -12.50
C PRO A 13 -24.73 -16.38 -12.02
N LEU A 14 -24.44 -17.31 -12.93
CA LEU A 14 -24.24 -18.72 -12.58
C LEU A 14 -22.92 -18.95 -11.86
N ALA A 15 -21.86 -18.23 -12.25
CA ALA A 15 -20.56 -18.28 -11.57
C ALA A 15 -20.67 -17.70 -10.15
N LEU A 16 -21.37 -16.57 -9.97
CA LEU A 16 -21.65 -15.99 -8.64
C LEU A 16 -22.42 -16.97 -7.73
N ARG A 17 -23.46 -17.64 -8.27
CA ARG A 17 -24.19 -18.67 -7.50
C ARG A 17 -23.30 -19.87 -7.14
N ARG A 18 -22.44 -20.28 -8.05
CA ARG A 18 -21.48 -21.37 -7.82
C ARG A 18 -20.51 -21.02 -6.71
N LEU A 19 -19.93 -19.81 -6.73
CA LEU A 19 -19.04 -19.31 -5.70
C LEU A 19 -19.74 -19.23 -4.34
N GLU A 20 -20.95 -18.67 -4.29
CA GLU A 20 -21.77 -18.62 -3.08
C GLU A 20 -21.98 -20.02 -2.49
N TRP A 21 -22.41 -21.00 -3.30
CA TRP A 21 -22.58 -22.36 -2.87
C TRP A 21 -21.28 -23.00 -2.37
N CYS A 22 -20.14 -22.73 -3.02
CA CYS A 22 -18.84 -23.22 -2.57
C CYS A 22 -18.42 -22.62 -1.22
N LEU A 23 -18.86 -21.40 -0.90
CA LEU A 23 -18.51 -20.70 0.32
C LEU A 23 -19.44 -21.01 1.51
N GLU A 24 -20.69 -21.44 1.26
CA GLU A 24 -21.75 -21.58 2.28
C GLU A 24 -21.33 -22.34 3.53
N ASP A 25 -20.65 -23.43 3.43
CA ASP A 25 -20.29 -24.26 4.59
C ASP A 25 -18.77 -24.22 4.93
N LEU A 26 -18.06 -23.21 4.44
CA LEU A 26 -16.64 -23.09 4.78
C LEU A 26 -16.50 -22.37 6.13
N PRO A 27 -15.92 -23.05 7.14
CA PRO A 27 -15.82 -22.47 8.47
C PRO A 27 -14.87 -21.27 8.47
N GLY A 28 -15.30 -20.20 9.14
CA GLY A 28 -14.48 -18.98 9.28
C GLY A 28 -14.36 -18.15 8.00
N ILE A 29 -15.28 -18.31 7.04
CA ILE A 29 -15.39 -17.52 5.82
C ILE A 29 -16.80 -16.88 5.78
N ALA A 30 -16.88 -15.62 5.37
CA ALA A 30 -18.14 -14.90 5.21
C ALA A 30 -18.17 -14.20 3.85
N LEU A 31 -19.08 -14.60 2.97
CA LEU A 31 -19.39 -13.84 1.75
C LEU A 31 -20.18 -12.60 2.16
N VAL A 32 -19.53 -11.44 2.12
CA VAL A 32 -20.13 -10.15 2.57
C VAL A 32 -20.72 -9.34 1.43
N GLY A 33 -20.53 -9.77 0.19
CA GLY A 33 -21.14 -9.17 -0.98
C GLY A 33 -20.77 -9.89 -2.27
N LYS A 34 -21.62 -9.72 -3.29
CA LYS A 34 -21.39 -10.21 -4.65
C LYS A 34 -22.02 -9.28 -5.65
N THR A 35 -21.42 -9.13 -6.82
CA THR A 35 -21.95 -8.29 -7.90
C THR A 35 -21.47 -8.77 -9.26
N GLY A 36 -22.30 -8.53 -10.29
CA GLY A 36 -21.94 -8.72 -11.70
C GLY A 36 -21.41 -7.45 -12.36
N ASP A 37 -21.43 -6.32 -11.64
CA ASP A 37 -20.99 -5.02 -12.15
C ASP A 37 -19.63 -4.67 -11.56
N PRO A 38 -18.56 -4.52 -12.38
CA PRO A 38 -17.23 -4.20 -11.90
C PRO A 38 -17.13 -2.83 -11.22
N GLN A 39 -17.92 -1.82 -11.63
CA GLN A 39 -17.94 -0.51 -10.98
C GLN A 39 -18.55 -0.60 -9.59
N HIS A 40 -19.68 -1.30 -9.45
CA HIS A 40 -20.26 -1.60 -8.15
C HIS A 40 -19.29 -2.42 -7.29
N GLY A 41 -18.51 -3.32 -7.90
CA GLY A 41 -17.45 -4.07 -7.24
C GLY A 41 -16.40 -3.17 -6.60
N LEU A 42 -15.95 -2.14 -7.29
CA LEU A 42 -15.05 -1.13 -6.74
C LEU A 42 -15.64 -0.41 -5.52
N ASP A 43 -16.90 -0.03 -5.58
CA ASP A 43 -17.59 0.62 -4.46
C ASP A 43 -17.78 -0.32 -3.27
N MET A 44 -18.06 -1.59 -3.53
CA MET A 44 -18.12 -2.62 -2.48
C MET A 44 -16.77 -2.82 -1.79
N ILE A 45 -15.66 -2.86 -2.53
CA ILE A 45 -14.31 -2.95 -1.96
C ILE A 45 -14.07 -1.77 -1.02
N ARG A 46 -14.44 -0.56 -1.43
CA ARG A 46 -14.27 0.66 -0.64
C ARG A 46 -15.11 0.70 0.64
N THR A 47 -16.37 0.28 0.52
CA THR A 47 -17.35 0.40 1.62
C THR A 47 -17.28 -0.77 2.58
N LEU A 48 -17.11 -1.98 2.07
CA LEU A 48 -17.11 -3.19 2.87
C LEU A 48 -15.72 -3.56 3.41
N SER A 49 -14.64 -3.03 2.81
CA SER A 49 -13.27 -3.36 3.18
C SER A 49 -13.07 -4.88 3.32
N PRO A 50 -13.29 -5.67 2.26
CA PRO A 50 -13.17 -7.12 2.31
C PRO A 50 -11.71 -7.54 2.51
N ASP A 51 -11.52 -8.75 3.00
CA ASP A 51 -10.22 -9.37 3.16
C ASP A 51 -9.72 -9.98 1.85
N VAL A 52 -10.66 -10.56 1.09
CA VAL A 52 -10.41 -11.24 -0.18
C VAL A 52 -11.45 -10.83 -1.21
N VAL A 53 -11.00 -10.66 -2.45
CA VAL A 53 -11.85 -10.49 -3.63
C VAL A 53 -11.66 -11.69 -4.55
N LEU A 54 -12.74 -12.42 -4.80
CA LEU A 54 -12.86 -13.39 -5.90
C LEU A 54 -13.27 -12.60 -7.15
N LEU A 55 -12.41 -12.57 -8.16
CA LEU A 55 -12.54 -11.64 -9.27
C LEU A 55 -12.43 -12.36 -10.61
N ASP A 56 -13.44 -12.21 -11.46
CA ASP A 56 -13.26 -12.62 -12.84
C ASP A 56 -12.29 -11.69 -13.59
N VAL A 57 -11.59 -12.26 -14.54
CA VAL A 57 -10.64 -11.54 -15.39
C VAL A 57 -11.37 -10.78 -16.50
N GLU A 58 -12.28 -11.45 -17.19
CA GLU A 58 -13.02 -10.87 -18.32
C GLU A 58 -14.44 -10.52 -17.91
N MET A 59 -14.70 -9.22 -17.81
CA MET A 59 -16.02 -8.66 -17.56
C MET A 59 -16.29 -7.52 -18.56
N PRO A 60 -17.55 -7.25 -18.90
CA PRO A 60 -17.90 -6.09 -19.72
C PRO A 60 -17.43 -4.78 -19.07
N GLU A 61 -17.06 -3.81 -19.92
CA GLU A 61 -16.65 -2.44 -19.53
C GLU A 61 -15.33 -2.31 -18.79
N LEU A 62 -15.01 -3.20 -17.86
CA LEU A 62 -13.80 -3.14 -17.04
C LEU A 62 -13.29 -4.54 -16.72
N THR A 63 -12.12 -4.87 -17.18
CA THR A 63 -11.48 -6.16 -16.86
C THR A 63 -11.06 -6.23 -15.38
N GLY A 64 -10.94 -7.45 -14.83
CA GLY A 64 -10.46 -7.64 -13.46
C GLY A 64 -9.08 -7.03 -13.22
N PHE A 65 -8.22 -7.00 -14.23
CA PHE A 65 -6.90 -6.35 -14.13
C PHE A 65 -6.99 -4.84 -14.03
N GLU A 66 -7.82 -4.20 -14.85
CA GLU A 66 -8.05 -2.74 -14.80
C GLU A 66 -8.73 -2.33 -13.49
N LEU A 67 -9.60 -3.19 -12.96
CA LEU A 67 -10.21 -2.98 -11.64
C LEU A 67 -9.14 -2.93 -10.55
N ILE A 68 -8.16 -3.85 -10.55
CA ILE A 68 -7.06 -3.86 -9.58
C ILE A 68 -6.15 -2.63 -9.75
N GLU A 69 -5.83 -2.24 -10.98
CA GLU A 69 -5.06 -1.02 -11.26
C GLU A 69 -5.75 0.23 -10.71
N SER A 70 -7.07 0.30 -10.88
CA SER A 70 -7.90 1.38 -10.33
C SER A 70 -7.88 1.42 -8.80
N LEU A 71 -7.85 0.26 -8.13
CA LEU A 71 -7.68 0.16 -6.68
C LEU A 71 -6.30 0.61 -6.23
N GLY A 72 -5.25 0.26 -6.96
CA GLY A 72 -3.86 0.64 -6.65
C GLY A 72 -3.63 2.16 -6.70
N ALA A 73 -4.38 2.88 -7.54
CA ALA A 73 -4.35 4.33 -7.60
C ALA A 73 -5.01 5.02 -6.38
N ILE A 74 -5.80 4.27 -5.59
CA ILE A 74 -6.50 4.77 -4.40
C ILE A 74 -5.65 4.48 -3.16
N ALA A 75 -4.78 5.41 -2.80
CA ALA A 75 -3.75 5.26 -1.76
C ALA A 75 -4.25 5.03 -0.30
N GLU A 76 -5.54 4.97 -0.04
CA GLU A 76 -6.11 4.94 1.33
C GLU A 76 -6.71 3.59 1.76
N ILE A 77 -6.82 2.63 0.86
CA ILE A 77 -7.44 1.33 1.17
C ILE A 77 -6.33 0.29 1.32
N ALA A 78 -6.38 -0.48 2.42
CA ALA A 78 -5.59 -1.71 2.48
C ALA A 78 -6.11 -2.62 1.36
N LEU A 79 -5.28 -2.87 0.35
CA LEU A 79 -5.68 -3.71 -0.79
C LEU A 79 -6.09 -5.09 -0.25
N PRO A 80 -7.26 -5.60 -0.66
CA PRO A 80 -7.64 -6.97 -0.36
C PRO A 80 -6.70 -7.97 -1.04
N GLU A 81 -6.67 -9.19 -0.56
CA GLU A 81 -6.02 -10.27 -1.29
C GLU A 81 -6.88 -10.65 -2.51
N ILE A 82 -6.25 -10.83 -3.66
CA ILE A 82 -6.95 -11.11 -4.92
C ILE A 82 -6.80 -12.58 -5.28
N VAL A 83 -7.93 -13.23 -5.55
CA VAL A 83 -7.99 -14.55 -6.14
C VAL A 83 -8.77 -14.44 -7.46
N PHE A 84 -8.10 -14.66 -8.57
CA PHE A 84 -8.77 -14.68 -9.86
C PHE A 84 -9.58 -15.96 -10.05
N VAL A 85 -10.78 -15.82 -10.61
CA VAL A 85 -11.70 -16.94 -10.93
C VAL A 85 -12.21 -16.75 -12.35
N THR A 86 -11.69 -17.47 -13.32
CA THR A 86 -11.98 -17.21 -14.73
C THR A 86 -12.06 -18.48 -15.57
N ALA A 87 -12.68 -18.38 -16.74
CA ALA A 87 -12.72 -19.47 -17.71
C ALA A 87 -11.42 -19.62 -18.53
N PHE A 88 -10.51 -18.67 -18.47
CA PHE A 88 -9.34 -18.57 -19.33
C PHE A 88 -8.05 -18.95 -18.59
N ASP A 89 -7.25 -19.84 -19.17
CA ASP A 89 -5.98 -20.32 -18.60
C ASP A 89 -4.77 -19.43 -18.92
N HIS A 90 -4.82 -18.72 -20.05
CA HIS A 90 -3.69 -17.95 -20.57
C HIS A 90 -3.37 -16.67 -19.80
N PHE A 91 -4.23 -16.19 -18.91
CA PHE A 91 -3.97 -15.03 -18.06
C PHE A 91 -3.21 -15.37 -16.77
N ALA A 92 -2.95 -16.65 -16.48
CA ALA A 92 -2.26 -17.05 -15.24
C ALA A 92 -0.90 -16.35 -15.10
N VAL A 93 -0.12 -16.23 -16.19
CA VAL A 93 1.19 -15.54 -16.16
C VAL A 93 1.05 -14.05 -15.79
N LYS A 94 0.01 -13.39 -16.31
CA LYS A 94 -0.25 -11.97 -16.02
C LYS A 94 -0.72 -11.78 -14.55
N ALA A 95 -1.50 -12.72 -14.02
CA ALA A 95 -1.93 -12.72 -12.63
C ALA A 95 -0.76 -12.76 -11.63
N PHE A 96 0.30 -13.53 -11.93
CA PHE A 96 1.52 -13.54 -11.12
C PHE A 96 2.24 -12.17 -11.08
N GLY A 97 2.18 -11.40 -12.16
CA GLY A 97 2.75 -10.04 -12.22
C GLY A 97 2.05 -9.03 -11.28
N ILE A 98 0.78 -9.27 -10.94
CA ILE A 98 -0.04 -8.39 -10.08
C ILE A 98 -0.03 -8.85 -8.60
N SER A 99 0.76 -9.85 -8.26
CA SER A 99 0.83 -10.42 -6.90
C SER A 99 -0.50 -11.00 -6.40
N ALA A 100 -1.35 -11.54 -7.30
CA ALA A 100 -2.53 -12.30 -6.90
C ALA A 100 -2.14 -13.49 -5.99
N VAL A 101 -3.04 -13.87 -5.11
CA VAL A 101 -2.83 -15.01 -4.20
C VAL A 101 -2.94 -16.32 -4.96
N ASP A 102 -3.93 -16.40 -5.82
CA ASP A 102 -4.20 -17.62 -6.60
C ASP A 102 -4.97 -17.29 -7.89
N TYR A 103 -5.05 -18.31 -8.76
CA TYR A 103 -5.73 -18.29 -10.02
C TYR A 103 -6.53 -19.59 -10.17
N LEU A 104 -7.85 -19.49 -10.23
CA LEU A 104 -8.77 -20.61 -10.27
C LEU A 104 -9.49 -20.65 -11.63
N LEU A 105 -9.50 -21.82 -12.26
CA LEU A 105 -10.24 -22.01 -13.48
C LEU A 105 -11.70 -22.40 -13.19
N LYS A 106 -12.65 -21.81 -13.92
CA LYS A 106 -14.05 -22.24 -13.92
C LYS A 106 -14.20 -23.57 -14.67
N PRO A 107 -15.01 -24.52 -14.19
CA PRO A 107 -15.83 -24.48 -13.00
C PRO A 107 -15.02 -24.69 -11.71
N VAL A 108 -15.20 -23.77 -10.75
CA VAL A 108 -14.45 -23.82 -9.48
C VAL A 108 -14.89 -25.01 -8.63
N GLU A 109 -13.91 -25.78 -8.18
CA GLU A 109 -14.10 -26.84 -7.19
C GLU A 109 -13.98 -26.27 -5.76
N ARG A 110 -14.84 -26.75 -4.86
CA ARG A 110 -14.88 -26.26 -3.47
C ARG A 110 -13.55 -26.42 -2.75
N SER A 111 -12.87 -27.55 -2.95
CA SER A 111 -11.55 -27.84 -2.38
C SER A 111 -10.50 -26.79 -2.81
N ARG A 112 -10.47 -26.49 -4.11
CA ARG A 112 -9.53 -25.51 -4.69
C ARG A 112 -9.80 -24.09 -4.22
N LEU A 113 -11.09 -23.71 -4.09
CA LEU A 113 -11.47 -22.42 -3.53
C LEU A 113 -11.05 -22.31 -2.06
N HIS A 114 -11.28 -23.37 -1.28
CA HIS A 114 -10.86 -23.39 0.11
C HIS A 114 -9.34 -23.22 0.28
N GLU A 115 -8.55 -23.96 -0.51
CA GLU A 115 -7.09 -23.82 -0.49
C GLU A 115 -6.62 -22.39 -0.84
N ALA A 116 -7.26 -21.76 -1.84
CA ALA A 116 -6.95 -20.40 -2.24
C ALA A 116 -7.25 -19.39 -1.12
N LEU A 117 -8.39 -19.57 -0.43
CA LEU A 117 -8.78 -18.72 0.69
C LEU A 117 -7.87 -18.92 1.91
N GLU A 118 -7.41 -20.14 2.19
CA GLU A 118 -6.42 -20.37 3.24
C GLU A 118 -5.07 -19.72 2.91
N ARG A 119 -4.62 -19.77 1.64
CA ARG A 119 -3.42 -19.01 1.21
C ARG A 119 -3.60 -17.49 1.40
N ALA A 120 -4.77 -16.97 1.06
CA ALA A 120 -5.10 -15.56 1.28
C ALA A 120 -5.06 -15.18 2.77
N ARG A 121 -5.62 -16.05 3.62
CA ARG A 121 -5.61 -15.87 5.09
C ARG A 121 -4.19 -15.78 5.63
N VAL A 122 -3.35 -16.75 5.30
CA VAL A 122 -1.95 -16.80 5.75
C VAL A 122 -1.18 -15.57 5.27
N ARG A 123 -1.34 -15.18 4.02
CA ARG A 123 -0.67 -14.01 3.46
C ARG A 123 -1.08 -12.72 4.16
N ARG A 124 -2.36 -12.56 4.45
CA ARG A 124 -2.89 -11.44 5.21
C ARG A 124 -2.35 -11.39 6.63
N GLU A 125 -2.38 -12.53 7.35
CA GLU A 125 -1.84 -12.61 8.72
C GLU A 125 -0.36 -12.22 8.77
N LEU A 126 0.44 -12.67 7.80
CA LEU A 126 1.85 -12.29 7.69
C LEU A 126 2.01 -10.79 7.45
N ARG A 127 1.18 -10.20 6.58
CA ARG A 127 1.20 -8.76 6.30
C ARG A 127 0.82 -7.94 7.54
N ASP A 128 -0.23 -8.36 8.25
CA ASP A 128 -0.70 -7.70 9.46
C ASP A 128 0.33 -7.84 10.60
N ALA A 129 0.97 -8.99 10.74
CA ALA A 129 2.06 -9.19 11.69
C ALA A 129 3.27 -8.31 11.38
N GLN A 130 3.66 -8.20 10.12
CA GLN A 130 4.75 -7.30 9.69
C GLN A 130 4.42 -5.82 9.97
N ALA A 131 3.17 -5.41 9.72
CA ALA A 131 2.71 -4.04 10.00
C ALA A 131 2.76 -3.75 11.51
N ARG A 132 2.33 -4.69 12.36
CA ARG A 132 2.40 -4.55 13.84
C ARG A 132 3.84 -4.49 14.35
N VAL A 133 4.73 -5.34 13.83
CA VAL A 133 6.15 -5.31 14.18
C VAL A 133 6.77 -3.96 13.81
N GLN A 134 6.41 -3.43 12.66
CA GLN A 134 6.88 -2.12 12.23
C GLN A 134 6.36 -0.99 13.13
N GLU A 135 5.08 -1.03 13.51
CA GLU A 135 4.47 -0.08 14.42
C GLU A 135 5.13 -0.12 15.82
N LEU A 136 5.37 -1.32 16.36
CA LEU A 136 6.07 -1.50 17.63
C LEU A 136 7.50 -0.97 17.57
N ARG A 137 8.21 -1.19 16.46
CA ARG A 137 9.56 -0.62 16.28
C ARG A 137 9.51 0.90 16.29
N GLU A 138 8.57 1.51 15.57
CA GLU A 138 8.38 2.96 15.56
C GLU A 138 8.11 3.53 16.97
N ILE A 139 7.28 2.84 17.77
CA ILE A 139 7.00 3.20 19.17
C ILE A 139 8.26 3.05 20.03
N ILE A 140 8.99 1.95 19.91
CA ILE A 140 10.23 1.71 20.66
C ILE A 140 11.28 2.78 20.32
N ASP A 141 11.39 3.14 19.06
CA ASP A 141 12.37 4.13 18.61
C ASP A 141 11.97 5.54 19.05
N SER A 142 10.67 5.87 19.10
CA SER A 142 10.20 7.14 19.69
C SER A 142 10.47 7.19 21.19
N LEU A 143 10.18 6.12 21.94
CA LEU A 143 10.46 6.04 23.39
C LEU A 143 11.97 6.07 23.70
N ARG A 144 12.79 5.47 22.84
CA ARG A 144 14.25 5.55 22.97
C ARG A 144 14.78 6.95 22.67
N ALA A 145 14.17 7.67 21.72
CA ALA A 145 14.50 9.06 21.44
C ALA A 145 14.15 9.98 22.64
N GLU A 146 13.00 9.78 23.27
CA GLU A 146 12.60 10.52 24.48
C GLU A 146 13.50 10.22 25.68
N ARG A 147 13.91 8.96 25.90
CA ARG A 147 14.86 8.59 26.98
C ARG A 147 16.28 9.03 26.72
N ARG A 148 16.66 9.30 25.47
CA ARG A 148 18.01 9.78 25.08
C ARG A 148 18.14 11.31 25.05
N GLY A 149 17.33 12.04 25.80
CA GLY A 149 17.48 13.47 26.03
C GLY A 149 18.85 13.89 26.62
N GLY A 150 19.89 13.10 26.42
CA GLY A 150 21.28 13.30 26.79
C GLY A 150 22.23 12.60 25.83
N GLY A 151 22.67 13.33 24.83
CA GLY A 151 23.99 13.15 24.20
C GLY A 151 24.37 11.80 23.62
N SER A 152 23.83 11.46 22.43
CA SER A 152 24.62 10.72 21.40
C SER A 152 24.04 11.06 20.03
N GLN A 153 24.75 11.85 19.24
CA GLN A 153 24.42 12.17 17.86
C GLN A 153 24.36 10.86 17.06
N LYS A 154 23.12 10.40 16.77
CA LYS A 154 22.91 9.40 15.72
C LYS A 154 23.45 10.02 14.43
N LYS A 155 24.56 9.53 13.92
CA LYS A 155 25.17 10.05 12.70
C LYS A 155 24.31 9.60 11.53
N TYR A 156 23.41 10.48 11.09
CA TYR A 156 22.59 10.24 9.90
C TYR A 156 23.48 10.24 8.66
N GLU A 157 23.05 9.50 7.62
CA GLU A 157 23.81 9.46 6.39
C GLU A 157 23.73 10.80 5.66
N SER A 158 24.86 11.27 5.20
CA SER A 158 24.97 12.46 4.35
C SER A 158 24.86 12.14 2.86
N GLU A 159 24.98 10.86 2.50
CA GLU A 159 24.93 10.39 1.12
C GLU A 159 24.37 8.97 1.05
N LEU A 160 23.67 8.66 -0.05
CA LEU A 160 23.17 7.32 -0.37
C LEU A 160 23.91 6.80 -1.60
N TRP A 161 24.26 5.51 -1.59
CA TRP A 161 24.90 4.85 -2.72
C TRP A 161 23.87 3.99 -3.47
N ILE A 162 23.64 4.31 -4.74
CA ILE A 162 22.68 3.66 -5.61
C ILE A 162 23.41 2.87 -6.68
N ARG A 163 22.92 1.67 -6.99
CA ARG A 163 23.40 0.87 -8.10
C ARG A 163 22.62 1.24 -9.36
N GLU A 164 23.33 1.75 -10.38
CA GLU A 164 22.80 2.00 -11.72
C GLU A 164 23.59 1.16 -12.73
N GLY A 165 23.02 0.05 -13.17
CA GLY A 165 23.75 -0.94 -13.98
C GLY A 165 24.96 -1.50 -13.21
N ASP A 166 26.17 -1.37 -13.79
CA ASP A 166 27.42 -1.80 -13.16
C ASP A 166 28.08 -0.72 -12.29
N ALA A 167 27.56 0.50 -12.29
CA ALA A 167 28.11 1.61 -11.52
C ALA A 167 27.42 1.78 -10.17
N ARG A 168 28.21 2.25 -9.17
CA ARG A 168 27.66 2.81 -7.92
C ARG A 168 27.68 4.34 -8.02
N VAL A 169 26.52 4.94 -7.91
CA VAL A 169 26.34 6.40 -7.98
C VAL A 169 26.08 6.95 -6.58
N ARG A 170 26.84 7.93 -6.19
CA ARG A 170 26.68 8.66 -4.96
C ARG A 170 25.60 9.73 -5.11
N VAL A 171 24.62 9.74 -4.22
CA VAL A 171 23.55 10.74 -4.15
C VAL A 171 23.64 11.45 -2.81
N PRO A 172 24.01 12.73 -2.77
CA PRO A 172 24.01 13.51 -1.54
C PRO A 172 22.57 13.64 -1.01
N VAL A 173 22.35 13.32 0.27
CA VAL A 173 21.02 13.34 0.90
C VAL A 173 20.37 14.72 0.81
N GLN A 174 21.15 15.78 0.92
CA GLN A 174 20.70 17.17 0.76
C GLN A 174 20.06 17.49 -0.59
N MET A 175 20.34 16.69 -1.62
CA MET A 175 19.76 16.82 -2.97
C MET A 175 18.46 16.06 -3.14
N ILE A 176 18.12 15.18 -2.17
CA ILE A 176 16.91 14.38 -2.22
C ILE A 176 15.74 15.23 -1.74
N GLU A 177 14.72 15.32 -2.56
CA GLU A 177 13.49 16.08 -2.26
C GLU A 177 12.43 15.17 -1.65
N ARG A 178 12.31 13.95 -2.19
CA ARG A 178 11.26 13.00 -1.85
C ARG A 178 11.72 11.58 -2.13
N LEU A 179 11.25 10.66 -1.30
CA LEU A 179 11.41 9.22 -1.48
C LEU A 179 10.03 8.59 -1.58
N GLU A 180 9.82 7.78 -2.61
CA GLU A 180 8.54 7.13 -2.92
C GLU A 180 8.76 5.62 -3.04
N ALA A 181 8.00 4.83 -2.28
CA ALA A 181 8.05 3.38 -2.38
C ALA A 181 7.45 2.90 -3.71
N ASP A 182 8.16 1.96 -4.36
CA ASP A 182 7.75 1.34 -5.62
C ASP A 182 8.12 -0.16 -5.60
N GLY A 183 7.23 -0.97 -5.04
CA GLY A 183 7.49 -2.39 -4.82
C GLY A 183 8.72 -2.63 -3.93
N ASP A 184 9.71 -3.37 -4.46
CA ASP A 184 11.00 -3.63 -3.79
C ASP A 184 12.01 -2.49 -3.91
N TYR A 185 11.63 -1.40 -4.57
CA TYR A 185 12.46 -0.24 -4.83
C TYR A 185 11.91 1.01 -4.15
N VAL A 186 12.79 2.00 -4.00
CA VAL A 186 12.43 3.35 -3.60
C VAL A 186 12.90 4.30 -4.71
N ARG A 187 11.97 5.13 -5.19
CA ARG A 187 12.26 6.23 -6.11
C ARG A 187 12.79 7.40 -5.31
N LEU A 188 14.00 7.82 -5.59
CA LEU A 188 14.63 9.00 -5.03
C LEU A 188 14.45 10.15 -6.02
N HIS A 189 13.70 11.16 -5.64
CA HIS A 189 13.49 12.38 -6.44
C HIS A 189 14.59 13.37 -6.09
N VAL A 190 15.43 13.72 -7.07
CA VAL A 190 16.61 14.59 -6.93
C VAL A 190 16.53 15.67 -8.00
N GLY A 191 15.91 16.81 -7.70
CA GLY A 191 15.59 17.85 -8.67
C GLY A 191 14.69 17.28 -9.78
N GLN A 192 15.10 17.43 -11.04
CA GLN A 192 14.34 16.88 -12.19
C GLN A 192 14.67 15.42 -12.51
N ARG A 193 15.54 14.78 -11.75
CA ARG A 193 15.96 13.40 -11.98
C ARG A 193 15.32 12.48 -10.94
N MET A 194 14.95 11.28 -11.40
CA MET A 194 14.50 10.21 -10.53
C MET A 194 15.51 9.06 -10.61
N ARG A 195 15.81 8.47 -9.45
CA ARG A 195 16.72 7.33 -9.33
C ARG A 195 16.05 6.22 -8.56
N LEU A 196 16.32 4.97 -8.92
CA LEU A 196 15.77 3.80 -8.25
C LEU A 196 16.83 3.20 -7.31
N MET A 197 16.43 2.94 -6.08
CA MET A 197 17.26 2.26 -5.09
C MET A 197 16.52 1.03 -4.58
N ARG A 198 17.14 -0.15 -4.63
CA ARG A 198 16.57 -1.34 -4.00
C ARG A 198 16.73 -1.23 -2.49
N ALA A 199 15.66 -0.86 -1.82
CA ALA A 199 15.61 -0.67 -0.37
C ALA A 199 14.16 -0.65 0.10
N ARG A 200 13.95 -0.85 1.39
CA ARG A 200 12.64 -0.57 2.02
C ARG A 200 12.60 0.88 2.48
N LEU A 201 11.46 1.52 2.28
CA LEU A 201 11.29 2.92 2.67
C LEU A 201 11.44 3.13 4.19
N GLY A 202 11.08 2.12 5.01
CA GLY A 202 11.30 2.12 6.45
C GLY A 202 12.77 2.21 6.83
N ASP A 203 13.62 1.38 6.19
CA ASP A 203 15.06 1.34 6.46
C ASP A 203 15.72 2.68 6.09
N LEU A 204 15.25 3.32 5.00
CA LEU A 204 15.71 4.65 4.62
C LEU A 204 15.26 5.75 5.59
N ALA A 205 14.04 5.63 6.14
CA ALA A 205 13.56 6.57 7.17
C ALA A 205 14.47 6.60 8.41
N ASP A 206 15.03 5.44 8.79
CA ASP A 206 15.95 5.34 9.95
C ASP A 206 17.36 5.87 9.67
N ARG A 207 17.76 5.94 8.40
CA ARG A 207 19.07 6.41 7.92
C ARG A 207 19.09 7.92 7.67
N LEU A 208 17.92 8.52 7.43
CA LEU A 208 17.76 9.95 7.15
C LEU A 208 17.50 10.75 8.43
N ASP A 209 18.00 11.99 8.45
CA ASP A 209 17.83 12.90 9.56
C ASP A 209 16.35 13.33 9.69
N PRO A 210 15.66 13.00 10.80
CA PRO A 210 14.27 13.37 11.02
C PRO A 210 14.07 14.90 11.18
N ALA A 211 15.13 15.68 11.38
CA ALA A 211 15.07 17.13 11.31
C ALA A 211 14.99 17.65 9.88
N GLN A 212 15.36 16.86 8.88
CA GLN A 212 15.31 17.22 7.47
C GLN A 212 14.19 16.50 6.73
N PHE A 213 13.86 15.28 7.11
CA PHE A 213 12.88 14.43 6.41
C PHE A 213 11.75 13.99 7.32
N VAL A 214 10.54 13.99 6.78
CA VAL A 214 9.34 13.49 7.46
C VAL A 214 8.65 12.44 6.59
N ARG A 215 8.31 11.31 7.22
CA ARG A 215 7.42 10.34 6.60
C ARG A 215 5.99 10.86 6.70
N ILE A 216 5.33 11.02 5.56
CA ILE A 216 3.97 11.57 5.45
C ILE A 216 2.94 10.53 5.04
N HIS A 217 3.42 9.42 4.44
CA HIS A 217 2.60 8.30 4.01
C HIS A 217 3.37 6.98 4.17
N ARG A 218 2.67 5.83 4.14
CA ARG A 218 3.35 4.52 4.15
C ARG A 218 4.34 4.35 2.99
N SER A 219 4.08 5.04 1.87
CA SER A 219 4.89 5.03 0.66
C SER A 219 5.68 6.31 0.42
N GLU A 220 5.66 7.30 1.34
CA GLU A 220 6.24 8.62 1.07
C GLU A 220 7.02 9.17 2.26
N ILE A 221 8.25 9.61 1.97
CA ILE A 221 9.07 10.46 2.84
C ILE A 221 9.39 11.74 2.05
N VAL A 222 9.24 12.90 2.67
CA VAL A 222 9.45 14.21 2.03
C VAL A 222 10.37 15.06 2.89
N ARG A 223 11.18 15.88 2.23
CA ARG A 223 12.01 16.85 2.93
C ARG A 223 11.14 18.00 3.49
N HIS A 224 11.33 18.33 4.76
CA HIS A 224 10.49 19.29 5.50
C HIS A 224 10.37 20.65 4.84
N ASP A 225 11.49 21.17 4.30
CA ASP A 225 11.57 22.51 3.72
C ASP A 225 10.78 22.63 2.40
N LEU A 226 10.43 21.52 1.79
CA LEU A 226 9.62 21.48 0.57
C LEU A 226 8.12 21.44 0.83
N ILE A 227 7.67 21.23 2.06
CA ILE A 227 6.24 21.24 2.39
C ILE A 227 5.81 22.72 2.51
N ALA A 228 5.09 23.20 1.50
CA ALA A 228 4.58 24.56 1.45
C ALA A 228 3.26 24.72 2.23
N ALA A 229 2.39 23.71 2.20
CA ALA A 229 1.10 23.73 2.89
C ALA A 229 0.56 22.33 3.14
N ILE A 230 -0.40 22.21 4.07
CA ILE A 230 -1.25 21.05 4.22
C ILE A 230 -2.66 21.46 3.81
N ARG A 231 -3.26 20.71 2.92
CA ARG A 231 -4.60 20.97 2.39
C ARG A 231 -5.50 19.77 2.68
N ARG A 232 -6.69 20.04 3.13
CA ARG A 232 -7.73 19.03 3.26
C ARG A 232 -8.75 19.24 2.15
N HIS A 233 -9.01 18.18 1.39
CA HIS A 233 -9.99 18.18 0.33
C HIS A 233 -11.40 17.88 0.88
N ASP A 234 -12.44 18.18 0.10
CA ASP A 234 -13.85 17.93 0.47
C ASP A 234 -14.14 16.44 0.69
N SER A 235 -13.33 15.56 0.07
CA SER A 235 -13.35 14.11 0.30
C SER A 235 -12.85 13.69 1.70
N GLY A 236 -12.43 14.66 2.54
CA GLY A 236 -11.85 14.40 3.88
C GLY A 236 -10.38 13.99 3.86
N ARG A 237 -9.77 13.85 2.69
CA ARG A 237 -8.37 13.47 2.51
C ARG A 237 -7.44 14.65 2.76
N THR A 238 -6.29 14.37 3.36
CA THR A 238 -5.26 15.38 3.63
C THR A 238 -4.08 15.18 2.68
N PHE A 239 -3.59 16.29 2.11
CA PHE A 239 -2.45 16.31 1.21
C PHE A 239 -1.41 17.32 1.70
N ALA A 240 -0.13 16.99 1.51
CA ALA A 240 0.96 17.93 1.60
C ALA A 240 1.19 18.55 0.22
N VAL A 241 1.12 19.86 0.14
CA VAL A 241 1.46 20.62 -1.06
C VAL A 241 2.94 20.93 -1.02
N LEU A 242 3.71 20.41 -1.97
CA LEU A 242 5.14 20.65 -2.04
C LEU A 242 5.45 21.95 -2.78
N ALA A 243 6.65 22.49 -2.57
CA ALA A 243 7.20 23.56 -3.38
C ALA A 243 7.17 23.13 -4.85
N GLY A 244 6.47 23.90 -5.71
CA GLY A 244 6.19 23.53 -7.09
C GLY A 244 4.76 23.01 -7.34
N GLY A 245 3.90 23.00 -6.29
CA GLY A 245 2.46 22.76 -6.41
C GLY A 245 2.03 21.29 -6.46
N ARG A 246 2.96 20.34 -6.37
CA ARG A 246 2.62 18.90 -6.31
C ARG A 246 1.94 18.56 -4.99
N GLU A 247 0.83 17.85 -5.07
CA GLU A 247 0.14 17.29 -3.91
C GLU A 247 0.54 15.84 -3.67
N VAL A 248 0.85 15.51 -2.41
CA VAL A 248 1.24 14.17 -1.97
C VAL A 248 0.34 13.76 -0.82
N PRO A 249 -0.26 12.56 -0.83
CA PRO A 249 -1.20 12.13 0.19
C PRO A 249 -0.53 12.02 1.56
N VAL A 250 -1.25 12.43 2.61
CA VAL A 250 -0.81 12.35 4.00
C VAL A 250 -1.72 11.39 4.74
N SER A 251 -1.17 10.30 5.28
CA SER A 251 -1.93 9.38 6.12
C SER A 251 -2.30 10.04 7.46
N ARG A 252 -3.50 9.73 7.98
CA ARG A 252 -4.05 10.32 9.21
C ARG A 252 -3.07 10.31 10.39
N ARG A 253 -2.30 9.23 10.55
CA ARG A 253 -1.30 9.06 11.62
C ARG A 253 -0.14 10.06 11.56
N TYR A 254 0.16 10.63 10.39
CA TYR A 254 1.27 11.55 10.20
C TYR A 254 0.84 13.04 10.23
N VAL A 255 -0.46 13.33 10.19
CA VAL A 255 -0.99 14.71 10.14
C VAL A 255 -0.54 15.51 11.36
N ALA A 256 -0.64 14.92 12.57
CA ALA A 256 -0.23 15.59 13.80
C ALA A 256 1.27 15.93 13.79
N ARG A 257 2.11 14.98 13.39
CA ARG A 257 3.57 15.14 13.32
C ARG A 257 3.99 16.24 12.33
N ILE A 258 3.34 16.30 11.17
CA ILE A 258 3.63 17.34 10.17
C ILE A 258 3.16 18.70 10.67
N ALA A 259 2.00 18.76 11.34
CA ALA A 259 1.48 20.01 11.91
C ALA A 259 2.41 20.59 12.99
N GLU A 260 3.00 19.75 13.84
CA GLU A 260 4.02 20.16 14.81
C GLU A 260 5.25 20.75 14.11
N THR A 261 5.79 20.06 13.12
CA THR A 261 6.95 20.51 12.35
C THR A 261 6.72 21.86 11.69
N LEU A 262 5.53 22.11 11.14
CA LEU A 262 5.18 23.39 10.53
C LEU A 262 4.97 24.53 11.57
N ARG A 263 4.57 24.21 12.81
CA ARG A 263 4.42 25.18 13.90
C ARG A 263 5.78 25.69 14.40
N PHE A 264 6.77 24.83 14.53
CA PHE A 264 8.12 25.22 14.94
C PHE A 264 8.77 26.23 13.98
N ARG A 265 8.42 26.18 12.69
CA ARG A 265 8.94 27.10 11.69
C ARG A 265 8.36 28.53 11.78
N LYS A 266 7.15 28.70 12.33
CA LYS A 266 6.53 30.03 12.52
C LYS A 266 7.07 30.79 13.73
N GLN A 267 7.82 30.15 14.63
CA GLN A 267 8.38 30.77 15.84
C GLN A 267 9.87 31.11 15.70
N GLY A 268 10.51 30.75 14.57
CA GLY A 268 11.93 30.98 14.28
C GLY A 268 12.21 31.85 13.04
N ALA A 269 11.22 32.63 12.58
CA ALA A 269 11.36 33.57 11.46
C ALA A 269 11.06 35.01 11.95
#